data_0973debc3aa9b36584fad8b9656f0f9a
#
_entry.id   0973debc3aa9b36584fad8b9656f0f9a
#
_cell.length_a   1.000
_cell.length_b   1.000
_cell.length_c   1.000
_cell.angle_alpha   90.00
_cell.angle_beta   90.00
_cell.angle_gamma   90.00
#
_symmetry.space_group_name_H-M   'P 1'
#
loop_
_entity.id
_entity.type
_entity.pdbx_description
1 polymer ?
#
loop_
_entity_poly.entity_id
_entity_poly.type
_entity_poly.pdbx_seq_one_letter_code
_entity_poly.pdbx_strand_id
1 'polypeptide(L)'
;MLKNPKDSTKMTHISGQIFATVKKYSVDLRWYYKSKDGIKPTKRGVWLSVSAWLKLKDVAIKLKNDVQVLRDAKRCLFTHESLRVALQCKECLPDFANDLMREEIKLELEKLTQEEARLMIDAQ
;
A
#
# COMPACT_ATOMS: atom_id res chain seq x y z
N MET A 1 -10.97 0.66 7.34
CA MET A 1 -10.64 -0.60 6.79
C MET A 1 -10.64 -1.72 7.83
N LEU A 2 -10.07 -2.86 7.56
CA LEU A 2 -10.17 -4.03 8.43
C LEU A 2 -9.36 -3.85 9.72
N LYS A 3 -10.03 -3.62 10.80
CA LYS A 3 -9.41 -3.46 12.12
C LYS A 3 -10.14 -4.33 13.14
N ASN A 4 -9.39 -5.18 13.84
CA ASN A 4 -9.94 -5.93 14.95
C ASN A 4 -9.52 -5.27 16.26
N PRO A 5 -10.42 -4.59 16.97
CA PRO A 5 -10.06 -3.86 18.18
C PRO A 5 -9.56 -4.75 19.32
N LYS A 6 -9.94 -6.03 19.32
CA LYS A 6 -9.51 -6.96 20.38
C LYS A 6 -8.05 -7.37 20.24
N ASP A 7 -7.54 -7.45 19.00
CA ASP A 7 -6.20 -7.94 18.72
C ASP A 7 -5.21 -6.82 18.42
N SER A 8 -5.65 -5.56 18.46
CA SER A 8 -4.84 -4.40 18.07
C SER A 8 -4.18 -4.60 16.70
N THR A 9 -4.85 -5.35 15.82
CA THR A 9 -4.34 -5.70 14.50
C THR A 9 -4.82 -4.69 13.49
N LYS A 10 -3.90 -4.17 12.68
CA LYS A 10 -4.24 -3.25 11.60
C LYS A 10 -3.80 -3.87 10.27
N MET A 11 -4.71 -3.89 9.31
CA MET A 11 -4.48 -4.42 7.96
C MET A 11 -4.55 -3.29 6.95
N THR A 12 -3.53 -3.17 6.11
CA THR A 12 -3.42 -2.10 5.13
C THR A 12 -3.07 -2.67 3.76
N HIS A 13 -3.77 -2.21 2.73
CA HIS A 13 -3.49 -2.59 1.36
C HIS A 13 -2.14 -2.01 0.89
N ILE A 14 -1.36 -2.82 0.17
CA ILE A 14 -0.10 -2.40 -0.42
C ILE A 14 -0.21 -2.33 -1.94
N SER A 15 -0.51 -3.45 -2.58
CA SER A 15 -0.56 -3.51 -4.04
C SER A 15 -1.26 -4.80 -4.46
N GLY A 16 -2.16 -4.72 -5.43
CA GLY A 16 -2.88 -5.90 -5.92
C GLY A 16 -3.62 -6.60 -4.79
N GLN A 17 -3.28 -7.86 -4.57
CA GLN A 17 -3.86 -8.68 -3.51
C GLN A 17 -2.98 -8.73 -2.25
N ILE A 18 -1.95 -7.89 -2.17
CA ILE A 18 -0.98 -7.88 -1.08
C ILE A 18 -1.40 -6.88 -0.01
N PHE A 19 -1.45 -7.35 1.22
CA PHE A 19 -1.75 -6.54 2.39
C PHE A 19 -0.65 -6.70 3.46
N ALA A 20 -0.42 -5.62 4.20
CA ALA A 20 0.40 -5.64 5.40
C ALA A 20 -0.51 -5.73 6.62
N THR A 21 -0.28 -6.70 7.47
CA THR A 21 -1.01 -6.83 8.74
C THR A 21 -0.04 -6.56 9.88
N VAL A 22 -0.30 -5.50 10.64
CA VAL A 22 0.54 -5.12 11.77
C VAL A 22 -0.06 -5.69 13.05
N LYS A 23 0.72 -6.51 13.74
CA LYS A 23 0.40 -7.04 15.05
C LYS A 23 1.33 -6.41 16.08
N LYS A 24 1.15 -6.75 17.36
CA LYS A 24 1.91 -6.12 18.45
C LYS A 24 3.43 -6.16 18.24
N TYR A 25 3.96 -7.28 17.77
CA TYR A 25 5.41 -7.47 17.64
C TYR A 25 5.84 -7.94 16.25
N SER A 26 4.98 -7.78 15.24
CA SER A 26 5.29 -8.31 13.92
C SER A 26 4.56 -7.58 12.82
N VAL A 27 5.08 -7.69 11.60
CA VAL A 27 4.44 -7.23 10.38
C VAL A 27 4.39 -8.41 9.42
N ASP A 28 3.20 -8.72 8.91
CA ASP A 28 3.00 -9.81 7.97
C ASP A 28 2.61 -9.23 6.61
N LEU A 29 3.42 -9.49 5.59
CA LEU A 29 3.14 -9.09 4.21
C LEU A 29 2.66 -10.32 3.46
N ARG A 30 1.41 -10.30 3.01
CA ARG A 30 0.79 -11.52 2.48
C ARG A 30 -0.22 -11.24 1.39
N TRP A 31 -0.36 -12.20 0.45
CA TRP A 31 -1.43 -12.23 -0.53
C TRP A 31 -2.70 -12.71 0.13
N TYR A 32 -3.82 -12.05 -0.20
CA TYR A 32 -5.16 -12.39 0.29
C TYR A 32 -6.07 -12.73 -0.88
N TYR A 33 -7.13 -13.45 -0.59
CA TYR A 33 -8.17 -13.75 -1.58
C TYR A 33 -9.54 -13.60 -0.95
N LYS A 34 -10.56 -13.43 -1.78
CA LYS A 34 -11.94 -13.33 -1.30
C LYS A 34 -12.59 -14.72 -1.35
N SER A 35 -13.12 -15.17 -0.22
CA SER A 35 -13.92 -16.37 -0.12
C SER A 35 -15.38 -16.00 0.16
N LYS A 36 -16.25 -17.00 0.26
CA LYS A 36 -17.65 -16.77 0.62
C LYS A 36 -17.81 -16.15 2.01
N ASP A 37 -16.87 -16.43 2.90
CA ASP A 37 -16.90 -15.96 4.29
C ASP A 37 -16.08 -14.70 4.52
N GLY A 38 -15.55 -14.10 3.47
CA GLY A 38 -14.76 -12.88 3.57
C GLY A 38 -13.35 -13.01 2.99
N ILE A 39 -12.50 -12.06 3.34
CA ILE A 39 -11.12 -12.00 2.86
C ILE A 39 -10.25 -12.90 3.72
N LYS A 40 -9.49 -13.79 3.07
CA LYS A 40 -8.64 -14.76 3.78
C LYS A 40 -7.20 -14.73 3.28
N PRO A 41 -6.23 -14.99 4.19
CA PRO A 41 -4.82 -15.04 3.82
C PRO A 41 -4.49 -16.31 3.04
N THR A 42 -3.49 -16.21 2.17
CA THR A 42 -2.90 -17.34 1.48
C THR A 42 -1.59 -17.73 2.18
N LYS A 43 -0.94 -18.80 1.68
CA LYS A 43 0.38 -19.18 2.18
C LYS A 43 1.51 -18.32 1.61
N ARG A 44 1.20 -17.47 0.59
CA ARG A 44 2.18 -16.60 -0.02
C ARG A 44 2.35 -15.35 0.82
N GLY A 45 3.49 -15.22 1.45
CA GLY A 45 3.76 -14.06 2.28
C GLY A 45 5.01 -14.24 3.12
N VAL A 46 5.36 -13.19 3.85
CA VAL A 46 6.50 -13.21 4.75
C VAL A 46 6.13 -12.53 6.06
N TRP A 47 6.48 -13.19 7.16
CA TRP A 47 6.30 -12.64 8.51
C TRP A 47 7.61 -11.99 8.94
N LEU A 48 7.53 -10.75 9.43
CA LEU A 48 8.70 -10.00 9.88
C LEU A 48 8.53 -9.61 11.34
N SER A 49 9.58 -9.80 12.15
CA SER A 49 9.64 -9.17 13.46
C SER A 49 9.72 -7.65 13.29
N VAL A 50 9.42 -6.90 14.36
CA VAL A 50 9.55 -5.44 14.33
C VAL A 50 10.99 -5.04 13.96
N SER A 51 11.98 -5.75 14.49
CA SER A 51 13.39 -5.49 14.17
C SER A 51 13.68 -5.69 12.68
N ALA A 52 13.18 -6.78 12.10
CA ALA A 52 13.34 -7.05 10.68
C ALA A 52 12.62 -6.01 9.82
N TRP A 53 11.45 -5.58 10.25
CA TRP A 53 10.69 -4.53 9.57
C TRP A 53 11.49 -3.21 9.54
N LEU A 54 12.07 -2.81 10.68
CA LEU A 54 12.89 -1.61 10.75
C LEU A 54 14.10 -1.70 9.84
N LYS A 55 14.75 -2.87 9.79
CA LYS A 55 15.88 -3.09 8.89
C LYS A 55 15.45 -3.03 7.42
N LEU A 56 14.29 -3.58 7.11
CA LEU A 56 13.74 -3.52 5.75
C LEU A 56 13.53 -2.08 5.30
N LYS A 57 13.03 -1.22 6.18
CA LYS A 57 12.85 0.22 5.88
C LYS A 57 14.19 0.87 5.55
N ASP A 58 15.24 0.60 6.33
CA ASP A 58 16.57 1.14 6.09
C ASP A 58 17.13 0.65 4.75
N VAL A 59 16.98 -0.64 4.48
CA VAL A 59 17.42 -1.24 3.23
C VAL A 59 16.67 -0.67 2.03
N ALA A 60 15.35 -0.44 2.19
CA ALA A 60 14.53 0.14 1.12
C ALA A 60 15.01 1.54 0.74
N ILE A 61 15.35 2.38 1.73
CA ILE A 61 15.88 3.71 1.49
C ILE A 61 17.22 3.64 0.76
N LYS A 62 18.11 2.75 1.20
CA LYS A 62 19.41 2.55 0.56
C LYS A 62 19.27 2.08 -0.88
N LEU A 63 18.41 1.09 -1.13
CA LEU A 63 18.16 0.59 -2.48
C LEU A 63 17.60 1.66 -3.39
N LYS A 64 16.71 2.51 -2.87
CA LYS A 64 16.16 3.62 -3.64
C LYS A 64 17.26 4.58 -4.08
N ASN A 65 18.26 4.83 -3.23
CA ASN A 65 19.35 5.73 -3.56
C ASN A 65 20.41 5.09 -4.47
N ASP A 66 20.65 3.78 -4.31
CA ASP A 66 21.73 3.09 -5.03
C ASP A 66 21.29 2.50 -6.38
N VAL A 67 19.99 2.21 -6.54
CA VAL A 67 19.48 1.56 -7.74
C VAL A 67 18.63 2.55 -8.54
N GLN A 68 19.09 2.92 -9.75
CA GLN A 68 18.44 3.96 -10.53
C GLN A 68 16.97 3.65 -10.86
N VAL A 69 16.64 2.42 -11.19
CA VAL A 69 15.28 2.05 -11.54
C VAL A 69 14.33 2.27 -10.35
N LEU A 70 14.81 2.10 -9.12
CA LEU A 70 14.02 2.36 -7.92
C LEU A 70 13.96 3.84 -7.59
N ARG A 71 15.06 4.57 -7.83
CA ARG A 71 15.10 6.02 -7.62
C ARG A 71 14.12 6.75 -8.51
N ASP A 72 14.00 6.32 -9.77
CA ASP A 72 13.14 6.94 -10.77
C ASP A 72 11.72 6.34 -10.78
N ALA A 73 11.47 5.34 -9.95
CA ALA A 73 10.17 4.67 -9.91
C ALA A 73 9.08 5.61 -9.40
N LYS A 74 7.91 5.49 -10.03
CA LYS A 74 6.72 6.24 -9.62
C LYS A 74 5.68 5.27 -9.09
N ARG A 75 4.86 5.73 -8.16
CA ARG A 75 3.73 4.94 -7.68
C ARG A 75 2.78 4.68 -8.83
N CYS A 76 2.25 3.45 -8.91
CA CYS A 76 1.31 3.08 -9.97
C CYS A 76 0.14 4.08 -10.06
N LEU A 77 -0.34 4.54 -8.91
CA LEU A 77 -1.44 5.50 -8.84
C LEU A 77 -1.22 6.75 -9.71
N PHE A 78 0.02 7.23 -9.80
CA PHE A 78 0.37 8.43 -10.57
C PHE A 78 0.65 8.16 -12.05
N THR A 79 0.69 6.90 -12.47
CA THR A 79 0.93 6.54 -13.87
C THR A 79 -0.34 6.47 -14.70
N HIS A 80 -1.51 6.59 -14.06
CA HIS A 80 -2.80 6.52 -14.72
C HIS A 80 -3.23 7.89 -15.23
N GLU A 81 -3.92 7.91 -16.38
CA GLU A 81 -4.40 9.14 -16.98
C GLU A 81 -5.44 9.86 -16.15
N SER A 82 -6.21 9.11 -15.35
CA SER A 82 -7.28 9.67 -14.55
C SER A 82 -7.56 8.79 -13.33
N LEU A 83 -8.27 9.34 -12.36
CA LEU A 83 -8.74 8.58 -11.21
C LEU A 83 -9.61 7.40 -11.65
N ARG A 84 -10.44 7.59 -12.68
CA ARG A 84 -11.29 6.51 -13.21
C ARG A 84 -10.47 5.30 -13.62
N VAL A 85 -9.36 5.51 -14.32
CA VAL A 85 -8.47 4.44 -14.73
C VAL A 85 -7.78 3.80 -13.53
N ALA A 86 -7.34 4.62 -12.57
CA ALA A 86 -6.72 4.12 -11.34
C ALA A 86 -7.65 3.19 -10.56
N LEU A 87 -8.94 3.54 -10.50
CA LEU A 87 -9.94 2.73 -9.77
C LEU A 87 -10.23 1.39 -10.44
N GLN A 88 -9.79 1.19 -11.68
CA GLN A 88 -9.91 -0.07 -12.40
C GLN A 88 -8.60 -0.87 -12.43
N CYS A 89 -7.55 -0.30 -11.89
CA CYS A 89 -6.23 -0.93 -11.90
C CYS A 89 -6.15 -2.04 -10.85
N LYS A 90 -5.72 -3.21 -11.27
CA LYS A 90 -5.58 -4.36 -10.37
C LYS A 90 -4.43 -4.22 -9.39
N GLU A 91 -3.45 -3.37 -9.68
CA GLU A 91 -2.34 -3.09 -8.78
C GLU A 91 -2.72 -2.06 -7.72
N CYS A 92 -3.44 -1.01 -8.11
CA CYS A 92 -3.89 0.02 -7.18
C CYS A 92 -4.94 -0.48 -6.19
N LEU A 93 -5.73 -1.44 -6.62
CA LEU A 93 -6.80 -2.02 -5.81
C LEU A 93 -6.84 -3.55 -5.98
N PRO A 94 -7.18 -4.30 -4.92
CA PRO A 94 -7.44 -5.72 -5.09
C PRO A 94 -8.71 -5.93 -5.91
N ASP A 95 -8.86 -7.11 -6.53
CA ASP A 95 -10.03 -7.40 -7.34
C ASP A 95 -11.33 -7.50 -6.50
N PHE A 96 -11.22 -7.62 -5.18
CA PHE A 96 -12.36 -7.61 -4.26
C PHE A 96 -12.55 -6.25 -3.56
N ALA A 97 -12.01 -5.16 -4.13
CA ALA A 97 -12.10 -3.83 -3.54
C ALA A 97 -13.55 -3.38 -3.35
N ASN A 98 -13.84 -2.83 -2.16
CA ASN A 98 -15.14 -2.28 -1.82
C ASN A 98 -15.13 -0.75 -1.96
N ASP A 99 -16.28 -0.12 -1.72
CA ASP A 99 -16.44 1.33 -1.86
C ASP A 99 -15.53 2.10 -0.90
N LEU A 100 -15.31 1.56 0.30
CA LEU A 100 -14.44 2.20 1.28
C LEU A 100 -12.99 2.27 0.77
N MET A 101 -12.50 1.17 0.20
CA MET A 101 -11.13 1.13 -0.36
C MET A 101 -10.99 2.08 -1.55
N ARG A 102 -12.01 2.19 -2.37
CA ARG A 102 -12.02 3.11 -3.52
C ARG A 102 -11.99 4.55 -3.04
N GLU A 103 -12.71 4.87 -1.99
CA GLU A 103 -12.71 6.21 -1.40
C GLU A 103 -11.36 6.56 -0.79
N GLU A 104 -10.71 5.61 -0.14
CA GLU A 104 -9.36 5.80 0.41
C GLU A 104 -8.35 6.15 -0.68
N ILE A 105 -8.45 5.48 -1.84
CA ILE A 105 -7.56 5.77 -2.98
C ILE A 105 -7.80 7.18 -3.53
N LYS A 106 -9.06 7.61 -3.59
CA LYS A 106 -9.39 8.98 -4.02
C LYS A 106 -8.77 10.01 -3.10
N LEU A 107 -8.91 9.80 -1.80
CA LEU A 107 -8.35 10.73 -0.80
C LEU A 107 -6.83 10.74 -0.85
N GLU A 108 -6.20 9.59 -1.04
CA GLU A 108 -4.74 9.50 -1.16
C GLU A 108 -4.25 10.27 -2.39
N LEU A 109 -4.91 10.09 -3.52
CA LEU A 109 -4.53 10.79 -4.76
C LEU A 109 -4.67 12.31 -4.61
N GLU A 110 -5.77 12.78 -4.03
CA GLU A 110 -5.99 14.21 -3.80
C GLU A 110 -4.92 14.80 -2.89
N LYS A 111 -4.60 14.12 -1.81
CA LYS A 111 -3.59 14.56 -0.85
C LYS A 111 -2.21 14.67 -1.49
N LEU A 112 -1.81 13.67 -2.26
CA LEU A 112 -0.51 13.65 -2.91
C LEU A 112 -0.43 14.68 -4.03
N THR A 113 -1.51 14.90 -4.75
CA THR A 113 -1.57 15.93 -5.79
C THR A 113 -1.43 17.33 -5.19
N GLN A 114 -2.07 17.60 -4.07
CA GLN A 114 -1.95 18.87 -3.36
C GLN A 114 -0.53 19.11 -2.85
N GLU A 115 0.09 18.06 -2.32
CA GLU A 115 1.46 18.13 -1.81
C GLU A 115 2.45 18.40 -2.93
N GLU A 116 2.28 17.75 -4.07
CA GLU A 116 3.10 17.98 -5.25
C GLU A 116 2.96 19.41 -5.79
N ALA A 117 1.72 19.91 -5.86
CA ALA A 117 1.45 21.27 -6.28
C ALA A 117 2.09 22.30 -5.34
N ARG A 118 2.06 22.04 -4.04
CA ARG A 118 2.68 22.92 -3.03
C ARG A 118 4.20 22.97 -3.20
N LEU A 119 4.83 21.82 -3.47
CA LEU A 119 6.27 21.77 -3.71
C LEU A 119 6.67 22.53 -4.96
N MET A 120 5.84 22.50 -6.01
CA MET A 120 6.08 23.27 -7.22
C MET A 120 6.01 24.79 -6.98
N ILE A 121 5.07 25.23 -6.14
CA ILE A 121 4.94 26.65 -5.78
C ILE A 121 6.17 27.10 -4.98
N ASP A 122 6.62 26.28 -4.04
CA ASP A 122 7.78 26.63 -3.21
C ASP A 122 9.09 26.64 -4.02
N ALA A 123 9.14 25.95 -5.16
CA ALA A 123 10.32 25.91 -6.03
C ALA A 123 10.44 27.15 -6.95
N GLN A 124 9.38 27.96 -7.04
CA GLN A 124 9.39 29.19 -7.82
C GLN A 124 9.82 30.37 -6.96
#